data_31948d45e1a479a42c1ed4d3166190d6
#
_entry.id   31948d45e1a479a42c1ed4d3166190d6
#
_cell.length_a   1.000
_cell.length_b   1.000
_cell.length_c   1.000
_cell.angle_alpha   90.00
_cell.angle_beta   90.00
_cell.angle_gamma   90.00
#
_symmetry.space_group_name_H-M   'P 1'
#
loop_
_entity.id
_entity.type
_entity.pdbx_description
1 polymer ?
#
loop_
_entity_poly.entity_id
_entity_poly.type
_entity_poly.pdbx_seq_one_letter_code
_entity_poly.pdbx_strand_id
1 'polypeptide(L)'
;MGQIKVEKNVGGIEGLCVIEPAVHGDARGYLMETYNEKDMKEAGIDIHFVQDNQSMSTKGVLRGLHFQKQYPQCKLVRAVRGTVFDVAVDLRSDSTTYGKWYGVTLSAENKKQFLIPEGFAHGFLVLSDEAEFCYKVNDFWHPNDEGGMAWNDPEIGIEWPQLKGEYKGSASAEGYTLEDGTALNLSDKDQKWLGLKDTFKF
;
A
#
# COMPACT_ATOMS: atom_id res chain seq x y z
N MET A 1 24.14 14.36 -2.31
CA MET A 1 23.43 13.33 -1.52
C MET A 1 22.05 13.29 -2.12
N GLY A 2 21.39 12.17 -2.21
CA GLY A 2 20.11 12.05 -2.87
C GLY A 2 20.25 11.51 -4.28
N GLN A 3 20.29 10.21 -4.39
CA GLN A 3 19.97 9.51 -5.64
C GLN A 3 18.97 8.42 -5.26
N ILE A 4 17.93 8.31 -6.07
CA ILE A 4 16.93 7.27 -5.93
C ILE A 4 17.01 6.34 -7.14
N LYS A 5 16.77 5.05 -6.92
CA LYS A 5 16.53 4.11 -8.01
C LYS A 5 15.03 3.88 -8.10
N VAL A 6 14.46 4.07 -9.28
CA VAL A 6 13.02 3.93 -9.52
C VAL A 6 12.77 2.82 -10.52
N GLU A 7 12.04 1.80 -10.09
CA GLU A 7 11.45 0.79 -10.96
C GLU A 7 10.02 1.22 -11.28
N LYS A 8 9.78 1.58 -12.55
CA LYS A 8 8.48 2.09 -13.01
C LYS A 8 7.60 1.00 -13.57
N ASN A 9 6.28 1.21 -13.45
CA ASN A 9 5.25 0.34 -14.00
C ASN A 9 5.40 -1.11 -13.52
N VAL A 10 5.70 -1.27 -12.23
CA VAL A 10 5.88 -2.60 -11.63
C VAL A 10 4.63 -3.45 -11.80
N GLY A 11 4.81 -4.75 -12.04
CA GLY A 11 3.71 -5.66 -12.39
C GLY A 11 3.07 -5.37 -13.77
N GLY A 12 3.68 -4.51 -14.60
CA GLY A 12 3.10 -4.07 -15.87
C GLY A 12 1.92 -3.10 -15.70
N ILE A 13 1.76 -2.50 -14.51
CA ILE A 13 0.68 -1.58 -14.17
C ILE A 13 1.22 -0.15 -14.24
N GLU A 14 0.68 0.65 -15.17
CA GLU A 14 1.13 2.01 -15.41
C GLU A 14 1.01 2.89 -14.18
N GLY A 15 2.12 3.59 -13.85
CA GLY A 15 2.23 4.56 -12.77
C GLY A 15 2.67 3.98 -11.43
N LEU A 16 2.53 2.67 -11.17
CA LEU A 16 3.07 2.06 -9.96
C LEU A 16 4.60 2.06 -10.01
N CYS A 17 5.24 2.55 -8.94
CA CYS A 17 6.71 2.55 -8.87
C CYS A 17 7.22 2.01 -7.54
N VAL A 18 8.26 1.19 -7.58
CA VAL A 18 9.07 0.86 -6.41
C VAL A 18 10.30 1.74 -6.41
N ILE A 19 10.57 2.40 -5.28
CA ILE A 19 11.65 3.38 -5.14
C ILE A 19 12.60 2.89 -4.06
N GLU A 20 13.89 2.87 -4.40
CA GLU A 20 14.97 2.55 -3.47
C GLU A 20 15.81 3.82 -3.22
N PRO A 21 15.76 4.43 -2.02
CA PRO A 21 16.59 5.57 -1.69
C PRO A 21 18.04 5.15 -1.50
N ALA A 22 18.99 6.04 -1.81
CA ALA A 22 20.38 5.83 -1.46
C ALA A 22 20.56 5.88 0.06
N VAL A 23 21.21 4.86 0.63
CA VAL A 23 21.50 4.76 2.07
C VAL A 23 22.98 4.91 2.30
N HIS A 24 23.36 5.90 3.09
CA HIS A 24 24.75 6.22 3.44
C HIS A 24 25.01 5.79 4.88
N GLY A 25 25.78 4.71 5.09
CA GLY A 25 26.07 4.15 6.40
C GLY A 25 27.50 4.38 6.84
N ASP A 26 27.71 4.53 8.16
CA ASP A 26 29.02 4.54 8.84
C ASP A 26 28.91 3.91 10.23
N ALA A 27 29.95 3.99 11.06
CA ALA A 27 29.97 3.42 12.41
C ALA A 27 28.91 3.99 13.38
N ARG A 28 28.24 5.09 13.03
CA ARG A 28 27.17 5.73 13.82
C ARG A 28 25.77 5.26 13.41
N GLY A 29 25.64 4.57 12.26
CA GLY A 29 24.37 4.17 11.68
C GLY A 29 24.26 4.59 10.22
N TYR A 30 23.11 5.13 9.80
CA TYR A 30 22.89 5.54 8.41
C TYR A 30 22.14 6.87 8.31
N LEU A 31 22.32 7.50 7.15
CA LEU A 31 21.52 8.62 6.67
C LEU A 31 20.93 8.27 5.30
N MET A 32 19.68 8.61 5.06
CA MET A 32 19.06 8.56 3.75
C MET A 32 18.09 9.71 3.57
N GLU A 33 17.92 10.19 2.36
CA GLU A 33 16.82 11.08 2.01
C GLU A 33 15.59 10.21 1.72
N THR A 34 14.54 10.34 2.54
CA THR A 34 13.31 9.57 2.36
C THR A 34 12.39 10.19 1.30
N TYR A 35 12.58 11.45 1.00
CA TYR A 35 11.93 12.20 -0.06
C TYR A 35 12.81 13.37 -0.47
N ASN A 36 13.00 13.52 -1.76
CA ASN A 36 13.66 14.67 -2.35
C ASN A 36 12.90 15.04 -3.63
N GLU A 37 12.24 16.21 -3.62
CA GLU A 37 11.39 16.64 -4.73
C GLU A 37 12.15 16.72 -6.06
N LYS A 38 13.40 17.18 -6.01
CA LYS A 38 14.24 17.31 -7.22
C LYS A 38 14.53 15.92 -7.82
N ASP A 39 14.96 14.96 -7.01
CA ASP A 39 15.26 13.61 -7.46
C ASP A 39 14.00 12.91 -8.02
N MET A 40 12.84 13.13 -7.38
CA MET A 40 11.56 12.61 -7.87
C MET A 40 11.19 13.21 -9.23
N LYS A 41 11.33 14.53 -9.40
CA LYS A 41 11.10 15.21 -10.69
C LYS A 41 12.07 14.77 -11.78
N GLU A 42 13.36 14.60 -11.46
CA GLU A 42 14.36 14.07 -12.38
C GLU A 42 14.03 12.62 -12.80
N ALA A 43 13.42 11.84 -11.91
CA ALA A 43 12.89 10.51 -12.23
C ALA A 43 11.54 10.56 -12.99
N GLY A 44 10.99 11.73 -13.27
CA GLY A 44 9.71 11.92 -13.97
C GLY A 44 8.49 11.70 -13.08
N ILE A 45 8.65 11.89 -11.76
CA ILE A 45 7.58 11.85 -10.75
C ILE A 45 7.39 13.26 -10.22
N ASP A 46 6.47 14.03 -10.83
CA ASP A 46 6.18 15.41 -10.43
C ASP A 46 4.87 15.48 -9.63
N ILE A 47 4.96 15.11 -8.36
CA ILE A 47 3.83 15.06 -7.43
C ILE A 47 4.13 15.96 -6.24
N HIS A 48 3.21 16.87 -5.92
CA HIS A 48 3.29 17.72 -4.74
C HIS A 48 2.56 17.06 -3.56
N PHE A 49 3.31 16.62 -2.55
CA PHE A 49 2.73 16.03 -1.33
C PHE A 49 2.40 17.10 -0.30
N VAL A 50 1.21 17.02 0.28
CA VAL A 50 0.64 18.04 1.19
C VAL A 50 0.40 17.54 2.61
N GLN A 51 0.40 16.21 2.82
CA GLN A 51 0.15 15.59 4.13
C GLN A 51 1.06 14.38 4.31
N ASP A 52 1.53 14.18 5.54
CA ASP A 52 2.36 13.05 5.96
C ASP A 52 1.69 12.34 7.12
N ASN A 53 1.59 11.02 7.06
CA ASN A 53 0.89 10.21 8.04
C ASN A 53 1.80 9.11 8.57
N GLN A 54 1.57 8.71 9.82
CA GLN A 54 2.23 7.55 10.43
C GLN A 54 1.20 6.72 11.20
N SER A 55 1.32 5.41 11.09
CA SER A 55 0.53 4.45 11.87
C SER A 55 1.41 3.36 12.43
N MET A 56 0.99 2.75 13.54
CA MET A 56 1.58 1.53 14.09
C MET A 56 0.52 0.43 14.10
N SER A 57 0.94 -0.78 13.82
CA SER A 57 0.07 -1.97 13.83
C SER A 57 0.86 -3.21 14.24
N THR A 58 0.19 -4.15 14.87
CA THR A 58 0.74 -5.45 15.26
C THR A 58 0.58 -6.50 14.16
N LYS A 59 1.30 -7.61 14.29
CA LYS A 59 1.23 -8.74 13.36
C LYS A 59 -0.20 -9.21 13.10
N GLY A 60 -0.49 -9.53 11.84
CA GLY A 60 -1.81 -9.97 11.40
C GLY A 60 -2.81 -8.84 11.18
N VAL A 61 -2.48 -7.58 11.48
CA VAL A 61 -3.34 -6.45 11.10
C VAL A 61 -3.27 -6.25 9.60
N LEU A 62 -4.43 -6.22 8.95
CA LEU A 62 -4.61 -5.79 7.57
C LEU A 62 -5.44 -4.51 7.56
N ARG A 63 -4.91 -3.48 6.89
CA ARG A 63 -5.63 -2.22 6.66
C ARG A 63 -5.90 -2.06 5.17
N GLY A 64 -7.14 -1.91 4.80
CA GLY A 64 -7.47 -1.72 3.39
C GLY A 64 -8.64 -2.56 2.87
N LEU A 65 -8.84 -2.57 1.59
CA LEU A 65 -8.19 -1.69 0.59
C LEU A 65 -8.93 -0.36 0.52
N HIS A 66 -8.25 0.76 0.62
CA HIS A 66 -8.85 2.09 0.75
C HIS A 66 -8.49 3.03 -0.40
N PHE A 67 -9.41 3.95 -0.68
CA PHE A 67 -9.22 5.10 -1.58
C PHE A 67 -10.17 6.25 -1.18
N GLN A 68 -9.99 7.43 -1.76
CA GLN A 68 -10.96 8.52 -1.75
C GLN A 68 -11.56 8.66 -3.14
N LYS A 69 -12.88 8.92 -3.23
CA LYS A 69 -13.67 8.85 -4.46
C LYS A 69 -13.58 10.13 -5.29
N GLN A 70 -13.85 11.27 -4.64
CA GLN A 70 -13.89 12.60 -5.28
C GLN A 70 -12.56 13.32 -5.17
N TYR A 71 -11.77 12.98 -4.15
CA TYR A 71 -10.47 13.56 -3.84
C TYR A 71 -9.41 12.44 -3.80
N PRO A 72 -9.18 11.74 -4.94
CA PRO A 72 -8.26 10.61 -4.98
C PRO A 72 -6.86 11.02 -4.57
N GLN A 73 -6.18 10.14 -3.85
CA GLN A 73 -4.84 10.41 -3.33
C GLN A 73 -3.79 9.55 -4.03
N CYS A 74 -2.75 10.20 -4.53
CA CYS A 74 -1.48 9.52 -4.77
C CYS A 74 -0.75 9.33 -3.43
N LYS A 75 -0.17 8.16 -3.23
CA LYS A 75 0.49 7.78 -1.97
C LYS A 75 1.94 7.37 -2.22
N LEU A 76 2.86 7.88 -1.40
CA LEU A 76 4.23 7.40 -1.31
C LEU A 76 4.42 6.77 0.07
N VAL A 77 4.50 5.44 0.11
CA VAL A 77 4.43 4.65 1.34
C VAL A 77 5.75 3.94 1.65
N ARG A 78 6.03 3.71 2.94
CA ARG A 78 7.20 2.97 3.42
C ARG A 78 6.99 2.42 4.83
N ALA A 79 7.65 1.31 5.18
CA ALA A 79 7.77 0.87 6.55
C ALA A 79 9.05 1.44 7.19
N VAL A 80 8.91 2.06 8.37
CA VAL A 80 10.04 2.62 9.14
C VAL A 80 10.46 1.69 10.27
N ARG A 81 9.59 0.77 10.67
CA ARG A 81 9.84 -0.34 11.59
C ARG A 81 9.08 -1.57 11.11
N GLY A 82 9.69 -2.75 11.28
CA GLY A 82 9.08 -4.02 10.92
C GLY A 82 8.93 -4.23 9.42
N THR A 83 7.99 -5.09 9.05
CA THR A 83 7.76 -5.56 7.68
C THR A 83 6.28 -5.65 7.38
N VAL A 84 5.88 -5.13 6.21
CA VAL A 84 4.53 -5.25 5.68
C VAL A 84 4.56 -5.78 4.25
N PHE A 85 3.48 -6.42 3.83
CA PHE A 85 3.20 -6.66 2.42
C PHE A 85 2.17 -5.62 1.98
N ASP A 86 2.58 -4.75 1.09
CA ASP A 86 1.80 -3.61 0.62
C ASP A 86 1.23 -3.90 -0.77
N VAL A 87 -0.05 -3.60 -0.98
CA VAL A 87 -0.80 -3.97 -2.19
C VAL A 87 -1.52 -2.77 -2.76
N ALA A 88 -1.43 -2.61 -4.08
CA ALA A 88 -2.24 -1.68 -4.87
C ALA A 88 -3.04 -2.42 -5.93
N VAL A 89 -4.32 -2.08 -6.08
CA VAL A 89 -5.23 -2.62 -7.11
C VAL A 89 -5.67 -1.48 -8.02
N ASP A 90 -5.52 -1.63 -9.32
CA ASP A 90 -5.93 -0.64 -10.31
C ASP A 90 -7.48 -0.60 -10.44
N LEU A 91 -8.09 0.53 -10.09
CA LEU A 91 -9.54 0.77 -10.21
C LEU A 91 -9.90 1.80 -11.29
N ARG A 92 -8.94 2.19 -12.14
CA ARG A 92 -9.16 3.10 -13.26
C ARG A 92 -9.92 2.36 -14.37
N SER A 93 -11.17 2.75 -14.62
CA SER A 93 -12.09 2.01 -15.51
C SER A 93 -11.64 1.97 -16.97
N ASP A 94 -10.85 2.95 -17.42
CA ASP A 94 -10.28 3.03 -18.76
C ASP A 94 -8.88 2.40 -18.89
N SER A 95 -8.32 1.89 -17.78
CA SER A 95 -7.03 1.25 -17.78
C SER A 95 -7.06 -0.15 -18.37
N THR A 96 -6.06 -0.50 -19.16
CA THR A 96 -5.85 -1.88 -19.65
C THR A 96 -5.48 -2.87 -18.54
N THR A 97 -5.18 -2.35 -17.34
CA THR A 97 -4.85 -3.12 -16.15
C THR A 97 -5.92 -3.01 -15.05
N TYR A 98 -7.13 -2.54 -15.40
CA TYR A 98 -8.26 -2.51 -14.46
C TYR A 98 -8.44 -3.88 -13.76
N GLY A 99 -8.54 -3.87 -12.43
CA GLY A 99 -8.66 -5.06 -11.60
C GLY A 99 -7.36 -5.84 -11.38
N LYS A 100 -6.24 -5.47 -12.03
CA LYS A 100 -4.93 -6.07 -11.72
C LYS A 100 -4.34 -5.46 -10.45
N TRP A 101 -3.55 -6.26 -9.76
CA TRP A 101 -2.86 -5.84 -8.55
C TRP A 101 -1.36 -6.07 -8.62
N TYR A 102 -0.63 -5.33 -7.80
CA TYR A 102 0.77 -5.56 -7.52
C TYR A 102 1.02 -5.45 -6.02
N GLY A 103 1.83 -6.35 -5.49
CA GLY A 103 2.23 -6.36 -4.09
C GLY A 103 3.74 -6.31 -3.93
N VAL A 104 4.20 -5.62 -2.90
CA VAL A 104 5.63 -5.49 -2.57
C VAL A 104 5.85 -5.57 -1.07
N THR A 105 6.91 -6.27 -0.67
CA THR A 105 7.35 -6.26 0.72
C THR A 105 8.12 -4.97 1.00
N LEU A 106 7.63 -4.19 1.97
CA LEU A 106 8.28 -3.00 2.50
C LEU A 106 8.76 -3.28 3.92
N SER A 107 10.00 -2.91 4.24
CA SER A 107 10.55 -3.10 5.58
C SER A 107 11.53 -2.01 5.97
N ALA A 108 11.75 -1.86 7.29
CA ALA A 108 12.81 -1.01 7.82
C ALA A 108 14.20 -1.42 7.34
N GLU A 109 14.37 -2.68 6.93
CA GLU A 109 15.64 -3.23 6.45
C GLU A 109 15.87 -2.91 4.97
N ASN A 110 14.87 -3.22 4.10
CA ASN A 110 15.01 -3.01 2.66
C ASN A 110 14.85 -1.55 2.24
N LYS A 111 14.24 -0.71 3.10
CA LYS A 111 14.03 0.74 2.93
C LYS A 111 13.31 1.12 1.63
N LYS A 112 12.67 0.15 0.98
CA LYS A 112 11.89 0.38 -0.23
C LYS A 112 10.69 1.26 0.08
N GLN A 113 10.30 2.03 -0.92
CA GLN A 113 9.08 2.81 -0.91
C GLN A 113 8.22 2.40 -2.11
N PHE A 114 6.91 2.54 -1.96
CA PHE A 114 5.98 2.24 -3.03
C PHE A 114 5.18 3.49 -3.37
N LEU A 115 5.23 3.90 -4.63
CA LEU A 115 4.42 5.00 -5.16
C LEU A 115 3.19 4.41 -5.83
N ILE A 116 2.02 4.84 -5.34
CA ILE A 116 0.71 4.39 -5.79
C ILE A 116 -0.03 5.62 -6.29
N PRO A 117 -0.30 5.74 -7.59
CA PRO A 117 -1.03 6.88 -8.16
C PRO A 117 -2.48 6.97 -7.66
N GLU A 118 -3.16 8.05 -8.03
CA GLU A 118 -4.61 8.17 -7.92
C GLU A 118 -5.31 7.08 -8.73
N GLY A 119 -6.51 6.68 -8.30
CA GLY A 119 -7.29 5.65 -8.99
C GLY A 119 -6.97 4.21 -8.58
N PHE A 120 -6.23 4.03 -7.49
CA PHE A 120 -5.91 2.71 -6.93
C PHE A 120 -6.57 2.49 -5.57
N ALA A 121 -7.00 1.25 -5.30
CA ALA A 121 -7.25 0.79 -3.94
C ALA A 121 -5.93 0.32 -3.31
N HIS A 122 -5.68 0.71 -2.06
CA HIS A 122 -4.43 0.46 -1.36
C HIS A 122 -4.65 -0.15 0.01
N GLY A 123 -3.80 -1.10 0.37
CA GLY A 123 -3.79 -1.69 1.71
C GLY A 123 -2.51 -2.48 1.98
N PHE A 124 -2.34 -2.90 3.22
CA PHE A 124 -1.18 -3.68 3.63
C PHE A 124 -1.50 -4.68 4.73
N LEU A 125 -0.72 -5.76 4.77
CA LEU A 125 -0.71 -6.78 5.82
C LEU A 125 0.59 -6.69 6.61
N VAL A 126 0.51 -6.67 7.95
CA VAL A 126 1.67 -6.67 8.85
C VAL A 126 2.19 -8.09 9.03
N LEU A 127 3.46 -8.32 8.69
CA LEU A 127 4.13 -9.62 8.74
C LEU A 127 5.07 -9.79 9.93
N SER A 128 5.62 -8.70 10.49
CA SER A 128 6.45 -8.69 11.70
C SER A 128 5.60 -8.49 12.95
N ASP A 129 6.18 -8.67 14.14
CA ASP A 129 5.48 -8.50 15.42
C ASP A 129 4.81 -7.13 15.54
N GLU A 130 5.50 -6.10 15.05
CA GLU A 130 5.01 -4.73 14.92
C GLU A 130 5.51 -4.12 13.62
N ALA A 131 4.76 -3.17 13.06
CA ALA A 131 5.22 -2.33 11.97
C ALA A 131 4.78 -0.88 12.20
N GLU A 132 5.71 0.06 11.94
CA GLU A 132 5.40 1.48 11.79
C GLU A 132 5.44 1.83 10.30
N PHE A 133 4.36 2.42 9.83
CA PHE A 133 4.10 2.68 8.43
C PHE A 133 3.86 4.16 8.20
N CYS A 134 4.67 4.77 7.34
CA CYS A 134 4.60 6.18 6.99
C CYS A 134 4.18 6.35 5.53
N TYR A 135 3.35 7.36 5.26
CA TYR A 135 2.97 7.67 3.88
C TYR A 135 2.66 9.16 3.67
N LYS A 136 3.14 9.66 2.55
CA LYS A 136 2.81 10.99 2.03
C LYS A 136 1.66 10.90 1.04
N VAL A 137 0.80 11.93 1.03
CA VAL A 137 -0.32 12.03 0.10
C VAL A 137 -0.37 13.42 -0.54
N ASN A 138 -0.86 13.49 -1.77
CA ASN A 138 -0.94 14.72 -2.57
C ASN A 138 -2.26 15.49 -2.39
N ASP A 139 -3.21 14.93 -1.65
CA ASP A 139 -4.44 15.63 -1.25
C ASP A 139 -4.76 15.30 0.22
N PHE A 140 -5.56 16.15 0.86
CA PHE A 140 -5.92 15.99 2.27
C PHE A 140 -6.88 14.81 2.47
N TRP A 141 -6.92 14.32 3.70
CA TRP A 141 -7.91 13.33 4.07
C TRP A 141 -9.30 13.93 4.20
N HIS A 142 -10.26 13.34 3.50
CA HIS A 142 -11.67 13.70 3.47
C HIS A 142 -12.50 12.56 4.09
N PRO A 143 -12.92 12.65 5.37
CA PRO A 143 -13.54 11.53 6.10
C PRO A 143 -14.85 11.04 5.50
N ASN A 144 -15.56 11.87 4.76
CA ASN A 144 -16.83 11.52 4.13
C ASN A 144 -16.68 11.03 2.68
N ASP A 145 -15.46 11.01 2.15
CA ASP A 145 -15.14 10.63 0.77
C ASP A 145 -14.50 9.25 0.66
N GLU A 146 -14.30 8.60 1.79
CA GLU A 146 -13.62 7.31 1.83
C GLU A 146 -14.42 6.22 1.12
N GLY A 147 -13.72 5.42 0.34
CA GLY A 147 -14.18 4.19 -0.30
C GLY A 147 -13.22 3.05 -0.01
N GLY A 148 -13.66 1.85 -0.36
CA GLY A 148 -12.82 0.68 -0.20
C GLY A 148 -13.29 -0.50 -1.03
N MET A 149 -12.43 -1.51 -1.09
CA MET A 149 -12.67 -2.75 -1.79
C MET A 149 -12.31 -3.93 -0.89
N ALA A 150 -13.05 -5.03 -1.03
CA ALA A 150 -12.78 -6.26 -0.28
C ALA A 150 -11.34 -6.77 -0.55
N TRP A 151 -10.58 -6.92 0.52
CA TRP A 151 -9.18 -7.37 0.50
C TRP A 151 -9.00 -8.81 0.01
N ASN A 152 -10.06 -9.63 0.10
CA ASN A 152 -10.09 -11.06 -0.22
C ASN A 152 -11.00 -11.38 -1.41
N ASP A 153 -11.28 -10.41 -2.27
CA ASP A 153 -12.09 -10.64 -3.46
C ASP A 153 -11.46 -11.69 -4.37
N PRO A 154 -12.14 -12.81 -4.65
CA PRO A 154 -11.61 -13.89 -5.48
C PRO A 154 -11.41 -13.50 -6.95
N GLU A 155 -12.10 -12.45 -7.46
CA GLU A 155 -11.88 -11.95 -8.82
C GLU A 155 -10.53 -11.25 -8.94
N ILE A 156 -10.09 -10.56 -7.89
CA ILE A 156 -8.76 -9.93 -7.83
C ILE A 156 -7.70 -10.97 -7.52
N GLY A 157 -7.97 -11.89 -6.59
CA GLY A 157 -7.08 -12.98 -6.25
C GLY A 157 -5.74 -12.52 -5.66
N ILE A 158 -5.76 -11.54 -4.74
CA ILE A 158 -4.53 -11.11 -4.08
C ILE A 158 -3.93 -12.25 -3.30
N GLU A 159 -2.68 -12.58 -3.59
CA GLU A 159 -1.90 -13.58 -2.89
C GLU A 159 -1.19 -12.96 -1.67
N TRP A 160 -1.91 -12.88 -0.56
CA TRP A 160 -1.36 -12.38 0.69
C TRP A 160 -0.35 -13.38 1.27
N PRO A 161 0.92 -13.02 1.49
CA PRO A 161 1.92 -13.94 2.00
C PRO A 161 1.58 -14.40 3.43
N GLN A 162 1.88 -15.65 3.74
CA GLN A 162 1.64 -16.31 5.03
C GLN A 162 0.16 -16.40 5.44
N LEU A 163 -0.78 -15.89 4.65
CA LEU A 163 -2.20 -15.92 4.99
C LEU A 163 -2.84 -17.24 4.59
N LYS A 164 -3.61 -17.83 5.53
CA LYS A 164 -4.41 -19.03 5.34
C LYS A 164 -5.87 -18.73 5.63
N GLY A 165 -6.74 -19.33 4.90
CA GLY A 165 -8.20 -19.18 5.03
C GLY A 165 -8.89 -19.35 3.70
N GLU A 166 -10.22 -19.40 3.73
CA GLU A 166 -11.05 -19.54 2.54
C GLU A 166 -12.07 -18.42 2.46
N TYR A 167 -12.28 -17.91 1.26
CA TYR A 167 -13.30 -16.90 1.01
C TYR A 167 -14.71 -17.46 1.26
N LYS A 168 -15.49 -16.77 2.12
CA LYS A 168 -16.84 -17.18 2.53
C LYS A 168 -17.93 -16.20 2.06
N GLY A 169 -17.70 -15.51 0.96
CA GLY A 169 -18.69 -14.59 0.36
C GLY A 169 -18.70 -13.18 0.95
N SER A 170 -17.71 -12.81 1.78
CA SER A 170 -17.61 -11.47 2.37
C SER A 170 -16.15 -11.12 2.69
N ALA A 171 -15.90 -9.85 3.00
CA ALA A 171 -14.60 -9.35 3.46
C ALA A 171 -14.31 -9.65 4.95
N SER A 172 -15.05 -10.55 5.58
CA SER A 172 -14.81 -10.93 6.99
C SER A 172 -13.42 -11.52 7.19
N ALA A 173 -12.79 -11.18 8.31
CA ALA A 173 -11.53 -11.79 8.76
C ALA A 173 -11.72 -13.17 9.41
N GLU A 174 -12.98 -13.58 9.65
CA GLU A 174 -13.28 -14.82 10.37
C GLU A 174 -12.75 -16.06 9.65
N GLY A 175 -11.95 -16.83 10.36
CA GLY A 175 -11.34 -18.07 9.83
C GLY A 175 -10.03 -17.85 9.07
N TYR A 176 -9.54 -16.61 8.99
CA TYR A 176 -8.24 -16.33 8.43
C TYR A 176 -7.17 -16.18 9.52
N THR A 177 -6.02 -16.81 9.29
CA THR A 177 -4.85 -16.73 10.18
C THR A 177 -3.58 -16.62 9.34
N LEU A 178 -2.52 -16.10 9.93
CA LEU A 178 -1.17 -16.28 9.38
C LEU A 178 -0.69 -17.73 9.62
N GLU A 179 0.40 -18.10 8.95
CA GLU A 179 0.98 -19.45 9.04
C GLU A 179 1.36 -19.87 10.47
N ASP A 180 1.74 -18.92 11.31
CA ASP A 180 2.07 -19.12 12.73
C ASP A 180 0.85 -19.17 13.65
N GLY A 181 -0.36 -19.09 13.11
CA GLY A 181 -1.61 -19.11 13.85
C GLY A 181 -2.11 -17.76 14.34
N THR A 182 -1.38 -16.67 14.06
CA THR A 182 -1.84 -15.30 14.37
C THR A 182 -3.13 -15.00 13.62
N ALA A 183 -4.19 -14.63 14.33
CA ALA A 183 -5.47 -14.30 13.71
C ALA A 183 -5.35 -13.02 12.84
N LEU A 184 -6.00 -13.02 11.68
CA LEU A 184 -6.15 -11.84 10.86
C LEU A 184 -7.02 -10.81 11.58
N ASN A 185 -6.61 -9.56 11.61
CA ASN A 185 -7.28 -8.47 12.32
C ASN A 185 -7.56 -7.29 11.38
N LEU A 186 -8.83 -7.00 11.17
CA LEU A 186 -9.34 -5.87 10.38
C LEU A 186 -10.26 -5.00 11.22
N SER A 187 -10.39 -3.75 10.84
CA SER A 187 -11.45 -2.88 11.38
C SER A 187 -12.83 -3.37 10.93
N ASP A 188 -13.87 -3.02 11.69
CA ASP A 188 -15.27 -3.34 11.32
C ASP A 188 -15.65 -2.80 9.95
N LYS A 189 -15.06 -1.69 9.55
CA LYS A 189 -15.25 -1.07 8.24
C LYS A 189 -14.65 -1.92 7.13
N ASP A 190 -13.41 -2.37 7.31
CA ASP A 190 -12.66 -3.11 6.28
C ASP A 190 -13.26 -4.49 6.01
N GLN A 191 -14.03 -5.02 6.95
CA GLN A 191 -14.77 -6.28 6.80
C GLN A 191 -16.09 -6.15 6.02
N LYS A 192 -16.49 -4.93 5.64
CA LYS A 192 -17.77 -4.65 4.97
C LYS A 192 -17.63 -4.18 3.53
N TRP A 193 -16.42 -3.99 3.04
CA TRP A 193 -16.19 -3.56 1.68
C TRP A 193 -16.67 -4.61 0.67
N LEU A 194 -17.19 -4.12 -0.44
CA LEU A 194 -17.65 -4.94 -1.55
C LEU A 194 -16.50 -5.32 -2.49
N GLY A 195 -16.71 -6.34 -3.31
CA GLY A 195 -15.74 -6.77 -4.30
C GLY A 195 -15.65 -5.83 -5.51
N LEU A 196 -14.79 -6.18 -6.47
CA LEU A 196 -14.47 -5.37 -7.65
C LEU A 196 -15.72 -4.95 -8.46
N LYS A 197 -16.71 -5.83 -8.55
CA LYS A 197 -17.93 -5.54 -9.34
C LYS A 197 -18.74 -4.38 -8.80
N ASP A 198 -18.79 -4.25 -7.49
CA ASP A 198 -19.68 -3.34 -6.77
C ASP A 198 -18.93 -2.17 -6.12
N THR A 199 -17.60 -2.13 -6.22
CA THR A 199 -16.79 -1.02 -5.72
C THR A 199 -16.82 0.17 -6.68
N PHE A 200 -16.41 1.33 -6.18
CA PHE A 200 -16.25 2.55 -6.98
C PHE A 200 -15.15 2.36 -8.03
N LYS A 201 -15.35 2.97 -9.20
CA LYS A 201 -14.41 2.99 -10.32
C LYS A 201 -14.01 4.42 -10.64
N PHE A 202 -12.74 4.63 -10.93
CA PHE A 202 -12.22 5.91 -11.38
C PHE A 202 -12.28 6.06 -12.88
#